data_bc797297ee8e9e8a18f9e515fbe3f83c
#
_entry.id   bc797297ee8e9e8a18f9e515fbe3f83c
#
_cell.length_a   1.000
_cell.length_b   1.000
_cell.length_c   1.000
_cell.angle_alpha   90.00
_cell.angle_beta   90.00
_cell.angle_gamma   90.00
#
_symmetry.space_group_name_H-M   'P 1'
#
loop_
_entity.id
_entity.type
_entity.pdbx_description
1 polymer ?
#
loop_
_entity_poly.entity_id
_entity_poly.type
_entity_poly.pdbx_seq_one_letter_code
_entity_poly.pdbx_strand_id
1 'polypeptide(L)'
;RGGNMTQNERLDFLINHLISEDNRYSNIVIPKDSEEKFNLFRSLVNVREPKQISNEFIKLQDDYLQERLTEINITDAYDLQAISNKLYLWQGDITTLKCGAIVNAANSAMLGCFVPCHKCIDNAIHTFSGVQLRLECNRIMKLQGHKEQTGAAKITKSYNLPCDYILHTVGPIVYGHLTDELRKLLASCYRSCLE
;
A
#
# COMPACT_ATOMS: atom_id res chain seq x y z
N ARG A 1 -28.83 10.24 14.58
CA ARG A 1 -29.03 10.73 13.20
C ARG A 1 -27.83 10.21 12.39
N GLY A 2 -27.91 8.98 11.84
CA GLY A 2 -26.88 8.39 11.00
C GLY A 2 -27.20 8.66 9.54
N GLY A 3 -26.92 9.87 9.05
CA GLY A 3 -26.83 10.12 7.62
C GLY A 3 -25.55 9.46 7.08
N ASN A 4 -25.62 8.73 5.97
CA ASN A 4 -24.41 8.23 5.30
C ASN A 4 -23.58 9.45 4.87
N MET A 5 -22.32 9.52 5.36
CA MET A 5 -21.37 10.54 4.89
C MET A 5 -21.07 10.31 3.40
N THR A 6 -21.02 11.39 2.66
CA THR A 6 -20.55 11.38 1.27
C THR A 6 -19.04 11.11 1.21
N GLN A 7 -18.54 10.68 0.06
CA GLN A 7 -17.11 10.49 -0.15
C GLN A 7 -16.27 11.74 0.16
N ASN A 8 -16.80 12.91 -0.22
CA ASN A 8 -16.13 14.18 0.07
C ASN A 8 -16.09 14.49 1.58
N GLU A 9 -17.15 14.23 2.32
CA GLU A 9 -17.18 14.40 3.79
C GLU A 9 -16.26 13.43 4.51
N ARG A 10 -16.19 12.17 4.05
CA ARG A 10 -15.21 11.20 4.58
C ARG A 10 -13.77 11.67 4.36
N LEU A 11 -13.47 12.14 3.15
CA LEU A 11 -12.13 12.62 2.81
C LEU A 11 -11.76 13.87 3.62
N ASP A 12 -12.71 14.80 3.81
CA ASP A 12 -12.50 15.96 4.68
C ASP A 12 -12.23 15.56 6.13
N PHE A 13 -12.97 14.60 6.67
CA PHE A 13 -12.72 14.06 8.01
C PHE A 13 -11.31 13.47 8.12
N LEU A 14 -10.93 12.60 7.18
CA LEU A 14 -9.63 11.91 7.18
C LEU A 14 -8.48 12.91 7.11
N ILE A 15 -8.56 13.91 6.24
CA ILE A 15 -7.53 14.95 6.10
C ILE A 15 -7.44 15.78 7.39
N ASN A 16 -8.57 16.26 7.93
CA ASN A 16 -8.57 17.05 9.16
C ASN A 16 -7.99 16.27 10.34
N HIS A 17 -8.31 14.99 10.45
CA HIS A 17 -7.74 14.12 11.47
C HIS A 17 -6.21 14.04 11.35
N LEU A 18 -5.70 13.77 10.15
CA LEU A 18 -4.26 13.67 9.90
C LEU A 18 -3.53 15.00 10.13
N ILE A 19 -4.13 16.13 9.74
CA ILE A 19 -3.60 17.46 10.04
C ILE A 19 -3.52 17.69 11.55
N SER A 20 -4.52 17.27 12.31
CA SER A 20 -4.55 17.45 13.76
C SER A 20 -3.51 16.64 14.53
N GLU A 21 -2.94 15.58 13.91
CA GLU A 21 -1.89 14.76 14.53
C GLU A 21 -0.53 15.47 14.61
N ASP A 22 -0.30 16.54 13.83
CA ASP A 22 0.99 17.22 13.77
C ASP A 22 0.83 18.72 13.52
N ASN A 23 1.27 19.54 14.48
CA ASN A 23 1.19 21.00 14.42
C ASN A 23 1.88 21.61 13.19
N ARG A 24 2.84 20.91 12.57
CA ARG A 24 3.49 21.35 11.31
C ARG A 24 2.49 21.51 10.17
N TYR A 25 1.34 20.85 10.25
CA TYR A 25 0.30 20.85 9.22
C TYR A 25 -0.85 21.85 9.49
N SER A 26 -0.81 22.57 10.62
CA SER A 26 -1.91 23.46 11.06
C SER A 26 -2.30 24.54 10.04
N ASN A 27 -1.38 24.96 9.17
CA ASN A 27 -1.63 25.98 8.14
C ASN A 27 -2.00 25.41 6.77
N ILE A 28 -2.18 24.08 6.65
CA ILE A 28 -2.58 23.46 5.38
C ILE A 28 -4.02 23.85 5.07
N VAL A 29 -4.24 24.37 3.86
CA VAL A 29 -5.56 24.65 3.32
C VAL A 29 -6.01 23.42 2.52
N ILE A 30 -7.17 22.87 2.87
CA ILE A 30 -7.73 21.71 2.17
C ILE A 30 -8.25 22.17 0.80
N PRO A 31 -7.79 21.56 -0.31
CA PRO A 31 -8.26 21.88 -1.65
C PRO A 31 -9.77 21.62 -1.81
N LYS A 32 -10.40 22.33 -2.75
CA LYS A 32 -11.82 22.08 -3.13
C LYS A 32 -11.93 21.01 -4.21
N ASP A 33 -10.92 20.91 -5.09
CA ASP A 33 -10.85 19.92 -6.14
C ASP A 33 -10.66 18.52 -5.55
N SER A 34 -11.38 17.54 -6.07
CA SER A 34 -11.40 16.17 -5.52
C SER A 34 -10.09 15.43 -5.70
N GLU A 35 -9.38 15.67 -6.83
CA GLU A 35 -8.09 15.04 -7.11
C GLU A 35 -6.99 15.65 -6.25
N GLU A 36 -6.94 16.97 -6.15
CA GLU A 36 -6.01 17.67 -5.27
C GLU A 36 -6.23 17.30 -3.80
N LYS A 37 -7.49 17.17 -3.38
CA LYS A 37 -7.88 16.74 -2.04
C LYS A 37 -7.40 15.30 -1.77
N PHE A 38 -7.60 14.38 -2.70
CA PHE A 38 -7.08 13.01 -2.58
C PHE A 38 -5.54 12.98 -2.54
N ASN A 39 -4.86 13.81 -3.34
CA ASN A 39 -3.41 13.92 -3.31
C ASN A 39 -2.90 14.47 -1.96
N LEU A 40 -3.63 15.39 -1.34
CA LEU A 40 -3.32 15.85 0.02
C LEU A 40 -3.48 14.71 1.04
N PHE A 41 -4.60 13.99 1.01
CA PHE A 41 -4.81 12.81 1.85
C PHE A 41 -3.67 11.80 1.68
N ARG A 42 -3.36 11.44 0.44
CA ARG A 42 -2.26 10.53 0.09
C ARG A 42 -0.92 11.01 0.65
N SER A 43 -0.61 12.29 0.48
CA SER A 43 0.62 12.90 1.02
C SER A 43 0.72 12.72 2.53
N LEU A 44 -0.36 13.00 3.25
CA LEU A 44 -0.40 12.90 4.71
C LEU A 44 -0.25 11.46 5.19
N VAL A 45 -0.96 10.50 4.59
CA VAL A 45 -0.80 9.08 4.97
C VAL A 45 0.56 8.51 4.59
N ASN A 46 1.19 9.02 3.52
CA ASN A 46 2.53 8.57 3.13
C ASN A 46 3.59 8.94 4.17
N VAL A 47 3.54 10.15 4.70
CA VAL A 47 4.53 10.61 5.71
C VAL A 47 4.17 10.22 7.14
N ARG A 48 2.98 9.69 7.37
CA ARG A 48 2.53 9.32 8.71
C ARG A 48 3.32 8.14 9.26
N GLU A 49 3.95 8.35 10.40
CA GLU A 49 4.60 7.27 11.16
C GLU A 49 3.57 6.21 11.63
N PRO A 50 3.98 4.95 11.89
CA PRO A 50 3.09 3.88 12.34
C PRO A 50 2.64 4.09 13.80
N LYS A 51 1.76 5.06 14.01
CA LYS A 51 1.11 5.37 15.28
C LYS A 51 -0.30 4.79 15.30
N GLN A 52 -0.76 4.37 16.48
CA GLN A 52 -2.16 3.99 16.68
C GLN A 52 -3.09 5.13 16.26
N ILE A 53 -4.26 4.77 15.77
CA ILE A 53 -5.27 5.71 15.31
C ILE A 53 -6.65 5.21 15.74
N SER A 54 -7.63 6.10 15.77
CA SER A 54 -8.99 5.76 16.23
C SER A 54 -9.68 4.76 15.30
N ASN A 55 -10.53 3.92 15.88
CA ASN A 55 -11.38 2.99 15.09
C ASN A 55 -12.32 3.75 14.15
N GLU A 56 -12.74 4.98 14.52
CA GLU A 56 -13.56 5.84 13.67
C GLU A 56 -12.78 6.23 12.40
N PHE A 57 -11.51 6.63 12.53
CA PHE A 57 -10.67 6.92 11.38
C PHE A 57 -10.53 5.70 10.47
N ILE A 58 -10.21 4.53 11.04
CA ILE A 58 -10.06 3.28 10.28
C ILE A 58 -11.35 2.99 9.51
N LYS A 59 -12.50 3.04 10.19
CA LYS A 59 -13.79 2.77 9.55
C LYS A 59 -14.08 3.73 8.39
N LEU A 60 -13.90 5.03 8.59
CA LEU A 60 -14.17 6.02 7.54
C LEU A 60 -13.18 5.94 6.38
N GLN A 61 -11.90 5.61 6.67
CA GLN A 61 -10.91 5.32 5.63
C GLN A 61 -11.28 4.08 4.82
N ASP A 62 -11.70 3.01 5.49
CA ASP A 62 -12.09 1.77 4.82
C ASP A 62 -13.34 2.01 3.97
N ASP A 63 -14.36 2.68 4.50
CA ASP A 63 -15.56 3.07 3.75
C ASP A 63 -15.18 3.91 2.50
N TYR A 64 -14.24 4.86 2.65
CA TYR A 64 -13.77 5.70 1.55
C TYR A 64 -13.03 4.90 0.48
N LEU A 65 -12.07 4.06 0.88
CA LEU A 65 -11.25 3.28 -0.05
C LEU A 65 -12.06 2.19 -0.75
N GLN A 66 -12.99 1.54 -0.06
CA GLN A 66 -13.86 0.52 -0.65
C GLN A 66 -14.85 1.14 -1.66
N GLU A 67 -15.47 2.27 -1.35
CA GLU A 67 -16.34 2.95 -2.30
C GLU A 67 -15.55 3.39 -3.54
N ARG A 68 -14.32 3.89 -3.36
CA ARG A 68 -13.43 4.22 -4.48
C ARG A 68 -13.16 3.02 -5.40
N LEU A 69 -13.04 1.80 -4.87
CA LEU A 69 -12.88 0.60 -5.70
C LEU A 69 -14.10 0.32 -6.59
N THR A 70 -15.29 0.76 -6.20
CA THR A 70 -16.50 0.60 -7.05
C THR A 70 -16.53 1.56 -8.25
N GLU A 71 -15.74 2.64 -8.19
CA GLU A 71 -15.65 3.67 -9.23
C GLU A 71 -14.58 3.38 -10.28
N ILE A 72 -13.70 2.39 -10.03
CA ILE A 72 -12.61 2.01 -10.92
C ILE A 72 -12.81 0.61 -11.49
N ASN A 73 -12.13 0.32 -12.60
CA ASN A 73 -12.19 -1.01 -13.20
C ASN A 73 -11.29 -1.98 -12.45
N ILE A 74 -11.87 -3.00 -11.83
CA ILE A 74 -11.17 -4.10 -11.17
C ILE A 74 -11.01 -5.25 -12.17
N THR A 75 -9.78 -5.71 -12.35
CA THR A 75 -9.50 -6.92 -13.16
C THR A 75 -9.50 -8.13 -12.22
N ASP A 76 -10.31 -9.15 -12.54
CA ASP A 76 -10.25 -10.44 -11.86
C ASP A 76 -9.19 -11.31 -12.55
N ALA A 77 -8.17 -11.74 -11.80
CA ALA A 77 -7.10 -12.56 -12.35
C ALA A 77 -7.58 -13.92 -12.87
N TYR A 78 -8.71 -14.42 -12.37
CA TYR A 78 -9.30 -15.67 -12.80
C TYR A 78 -9.94 -15.58 -14.20
N ASP A 79 -10.23 -14.38 -14.69
CA ASP A 79 -10.78 -14.13 -16.03
C ASP A 79 -9.68 -14.00 -17.10
N LEU A 80 -8.39 -13.97 -16.68
CA LEU A 80 -7.27 -13.84 -17.60
C LEU A 80 -7.02 -15.16 -18.36
N GLN A 81 -6.59 -15.03 -19.62
CA GLN A 81 -6.19 -16.19 -20.41
C GLN A 81 -4.72 -16.54 -20.15
N ALA A 82 -4.46 -17.82 -19.91
CA ALA A 82 -3.10 -18.31 -19.74
C ALA A 82 -2.32 -18.23 -21.06
N ILE A 83 -1.10 -17.70 -21.01
CA ILE A 83 -0.15 -17.71 -22.13
C ILE A 83 0.67 -19.01 -22.17
N SER A 84 0.76 -19.71 -21.05
CA SER A 84 1.41 -21.01 -20.86
C SER A 84 0.83 -21.67 -19.60
N ASN A 85 1.29 -22.88 -19.24
CA ASN A 85 0.82 -23.61 -18.07
C ASN A 85 0.91 -22.76 -16.79
N LYS A 86 -0.24 -22.34 -16.26
CA LYS A 86 -0.39 -21.48 -15.07
C LYS A 86 0.35 -20.13 -15.14
N LEU A 87 0.70 -19.68 -16.34
CA LEU A 87 1.36 -18.39 -16.55
C LEU A 87 0.41 -17.46 -17.32
N TYR A 88 0.22 -16.27 -16.78
CA TYR A 88 -0.67 -15.24 -17.30
C TYR A 88 0.11 -13.95 -17.51
N LEU A 89 -0.20 -13.20 -18.54
CA LEU A 89 0.37 -11.88 -18.80
C LEU A 89 -0.74 -10.85 -18.74
N TRP A 90 -0.56 -9.88 -17.87
CA TRP A 90 -1.46 -8.75 -17.68
C TRP A 90 -0.68 -7.46 -17.50
N GLN A 91 -1.20 -6.37 -18.04
CA GLN A 91 -0.65 -5.04 -17.87
C GLN A 91 -1.71 -4.12 -17.28
N GLY A 92 -1.45 -3.55 -16.12
CA GLY A 92 -2.37 -2.66 -15.42
C GLY A 92 -1.82 -2.20 -14.07
N ASP A 93 -2.64 -1.51 -13.30
CA ASP A 93 -2.33 -1.13 -11.93
C ASP A 93 -2.59 -2.32 -11.00
N ILE A 94 -1.54 -2.87 -10.40
CA ILE A 94 -1.64 -4.04 -9.52
C ILE A 94 -2.54 -3.81 -8.30
N THR A 95 -2.75 -2.55 -7.88
CA THR A 95 -3.67 -2.21 -6.79
C THR A 95 -5.15 -2.36 -7.17
N THR A 96 -5.44 -2.64 -8.46
CA THR A 96 -6.78 -2.92 -8.99
C THR A 96 -6.96 -4.37 -9.42
N LEU A 97 -5.99 -5.25 -9.11
CA LEU A 97 -6.04 -6.66 -9.47
C LEU A 97 -6.66 -7.49 -8.34
N LYS A 98 -7.78 -8.13 -8.61
CA LYS A 98 -8.40 -9.11 -7.72
C LYS A 98 -7.74 -10.46 -7.92
N CYS A 99 -7.05 -10.95 -6.90
CA CYS A 99 -6.33 -12.23 -6.91
C CYS A 99 -6.03 -12.68 -5.47
N GLY A 100 -5.45 -13.86 -5.30
CA GLY A 100 -5.08 -14.36 -3.96
C GLY A 100 -3.99 -13.53 -3.29
N ALA A 101 -2.96 -13.10 -4.05
CA ALA A 101 -1.91 -12.25 -3.50
C ALA A 101 -1.25 -11.38 -4.57
N ILE A 102 -0.76 -10.21 -4.18
CA ILE A 102 0.12 -9.37 -4.98
C ILE A 102 1.49 -9.25 -4.32
N VAL A 103 2.53 -9.01 -5.14
CA VAL A 103 3.90 -8.79 -4.62
C VAL A 103 4.18 -7.30 -4.51
N ASN A 104 4.66 -6.88 -3.34
CA ASN A 104 5.17 -5.54 -3.08
C ASN A 104 6.70 -5.55 -3.10
N ALA A 105 7.30 -4.71 -3.93
CA ALA A 105 8.74 -4.42 -3.89
C ALA A 105 9.02 -3.45 -2.72
N ALA A 106 9.16 -4.02 -1.53
CA ALA A 106 9.35 -3.29 -0.29
C ALA A 106 10.81 -2.88 -0.07
N ASN A 107 11.03 -1.92 0.83
CA ASN A 107 12.35 -1.64 1.38
C ASN A 107 12.63 -2.50 2.62
N SER A 108 13.89 -2.55 3.08
CA SER A 108 14.30 -3.38 4.21
C SER A 108 13.67 -3.00 5.56
N ALA A 109 13.11 -1.80 5.70
CA ALA A 109 12.35 -1.40 6.88
C ALA A 109 10.91 -1.94 6.86
N MET A 110 10.39 -2.32 5.69
CA MET A 110 9.03 -2.85 5.47
C MET A 110 7.90 -1.86 5.79
N LEU A 111 8.20 -0.59 6.05
CA LEU A 111 7.24 0.41 6.50
C LEU A 111 6.61 1.23 5.38
N GLY A 112 6.84 0.85 4.12
CA GLY A 112 6.39 1.58 2.95
C GLY A 112 7.31 2.76 2.60
N CYS A 113 6.92 3.49 1.57
CA CYS A 113 7.63 4.69 1.11
C CYS A 113 7.05 5.93 1.77
N PHE A 114 7.92 6.72 2.44
CA PHE A 114 7.54 7.96 3.13
C PHE A 114 7.62 9.22 2.25
N VAL A 115 7.90 9.08 0.96
CA VAL A 115 7.92 10.22 0.05
C VAL A 115 6.49 10.55 -0.39
N PRO A 116 5.99 11.79 -0.17
CA PRO A 116 4.63 12.16 -0.51
C PRO A 116 4.31 11.90 -1.98
N CYS A 117 3.22 11.23 -2.26
CA CYS A 117 2.72 10.91 -3.61
C CYS A 117 3.77 10.26 -4.53
N HIS A 118 4.76 9.56 -3.98
CA HIS A 118 5.77 8.88 -4.79
C HIS A 118 5.13 7.82 -5.71
N LYS A 119 5.68 7.69 -6.93
CA LYS A 119 5.11 6.81 -7.95
C LYS A 119 5.59 5.35 -7.86
N CYS A 120 6.27 4.94 -6.78
CA CYS A 120 6.66 3.54 -6.60
C CYS A 120 5.47 2.70 -6.14
N ILE A 121 5.55 1.40 -6.40
CA ILE A 121 4.50 0.46 -6.03
C ILE A 121 4.32 0.35 -4.52
N ASP A 122 5.38 0.44 -3.73
CA ASP A 122 5.34 0.41 -2.27
C ASP A 122 4.50 1.55 -1.69
N ASN A 123 4.64 2.78 -2.25
CA ASN A 123 3.80 3.92 -1.89
C ASN A 123 2.33 3.68 -2.24
N ALA A 124 2.03 3.19 -3.45
CA ALA A 124 0.67 2.93 -3.90
C ALA A 124 -0.01 1.86 -3.05
N ILE A 125 0.64 0.72 -2.81
CA ILE A 125 0.12 -0.37 -1.99
C ILE A 125 -0.20 0.12 -0.58
N HIS A 126 0.72 0.83 0.09
CA HIS A 126 0.47 1.37 1.43
C HIS A 126 -0.64 2.43 1.46
N THR A 127 -0.78 3.23 0.41
CA THR A 127 -1.87 4.21 0.29
C THR A 127 -3.23 3.52 0.20
N PHE A 128 -3.39 2.60 -0.76
CA PHE A 128 -4.68 1.99 -1.08
C PHE A 128 -5.06 0.83 -0.15
N SER A 129 -4.11 0.24 0.55
CA SER A 129 -4.36 -0.72 1.63
C SER A 129 -4.94 -0.04 2.88
N GLY A 130 -4.54 1.21 3.14
CA GLY A 130 -4.87 1.97 4.34
C GLY A 130 -3.78 1.93 5.41
N VAL A 131 -3.93 2.76 6.44
CA VAL A 131 -2.93 2.92 7.52
C VAL A 131 -2.66 1.64 8.30
N GLN A 132 -3.59 0.70 8.31
CA GLN A 132 -3.47 -0.59 8.99
C GLN A 132 -2.29 -1.41 8.48
N LEU A 133 -1.98 -1.33 7.17
CA LEU A 133 -0.87 -2.07 6.59
C LEU A 133 0.47 -1.66 7.22
N ARG A 134 0.73 -0.36 7.33
CA ARG A 134 1.97 0.14 7.95
C ARG A 134 2.05 -0.21 9.44
N LEU A 135 0.91 -0.20 10.14
CA LEU A 135 0.84 -0.63 11.54
C LEU A 135 1.20 -2.11 11.69
N GLU A 136 0.69 -2.97 10.82
CA GLU A 136 0.99 -4.40 10.85
C GLU A 136 2.45 -4.69 10.47
N CYS A 137 2.95 -4.06 9.41
CA CYS A 137 4.37 -4.17 9.05
C CYS A 137 5.28 -3.73 10.19
N ASN A 138 4.96 -2.61 10.86
CA ASN A 138 5.71 -2.14 12.04
C ASN A 138 5.66 -3.15 13.20
N ARG A 139 4.50 -3.78 13.45
CA ARG A 139 4.38 -4.85 14.47
C ARG A 139 5.30 -6.03 14.15
N ILE A 140 5.26 -6.50 12.90
CA ILE A 140 6.09 -7.61 12.42
C ILE A 140 7.59 -7.27 12.59
N MET A 141 8.00 -6.09 12.12
CA MET A 141 9.40 -5.69 12.15
C MET A 141 9.93 -5.41 13.56
N LYS A 142 9.09 -4.93 14.46
CA LYS A 142 9.44 -4.79 15.89
C LYS A 142 9.63 -6.13 16.56
N LEU A 143 8.81 -7.13 16.25
CA LEU A 143 8.97 -8.49 16.76
C LEU A 143 10.24 -9.15 16.20
N GLN A 144 10.58 -8.89 14.95
CA GLN A 144 11.80 -9.38 14.32
C GLN A 144 13.07 -8.73 14.91
N GLY A 145 13.01 -7.46 15.28
CA GLY A 145 14.10 -6.71 15.90
C GLY A 145 15.25 -6.29 14.97
N HIS A 146 15.15 -6.55 13.68
CA HIS A 146 16.15 -6.14 12.68
C HIS A 146 15.50 -5.92 11.31
N LYS A 147 16.20 -5.23 10.40
CA LYS A 147 15.73 -4.99 9.02
C LYS A 147 15.56 -6.30 8.26
N GLU A 148 14.64 -6.33 7.31
CA GLU A 148 14.44 -7.48 6.43
C GLU A 148 15.61 -7.69 5.49
N GLN A 149 15.93 -8.95 5.25
CA GLN A 149 17.03 -9.33 4.37
C GLN A 149 16.59 -9.26 2.90
N THR A 150 17.52 -8.88 2.04
CA THR A 150 17.31 -8.97 0.58
C THR A 150 17.09 -10.42 0.17
N GLY A 151 16.06 -10.65 -0.65
CA GLY A 151 15.70 -11.99 -1.11
C GLY A 151 14.66 -12.71 -0.24
N ALA A 152 14.36 -12.20 0.96
CA ALA A 152 13.31 -12.73 1.82
C ALA A 152 11.93 -12.09 1.51
N ALA A 153 10.86 -12.72 1.97
CA ALA A 153 9.51 -12.20 1.85
C ALA A 153 8.71 -12.37 3.15
N LYS A 154 7.70 -11.51 3.32
CA LYS A 154 6.70 -11.57 4.40
C LYS A 154 5.31 -11.37 3.85
N ILE A 155 4.34 -12.01 4.47
CA ILE A 155 2.94 -11.92 4.10
C ILE A 155 2.17 -11.02 5.09
N THR A 156 1.27 -10.20 4.56
CA THR A 156 0.25 -9.46 5.34
C THR A 156 -1.10 -9.58 4.68
N LYS A 157 -2.16 -9.20 5.41
CA LYS A 157 -3.46 -8.94 4.78
C LYS A 157 -3.37 -7.72 3.88
N SER A 158 -4.25 -7.66 2.90
CA SER A 158 -4.32 -6.55 1.93
C SER A 158 -5.18 -5.36 2.38
N TYR A 159 -6.02 -5.58 3.41
CA TYR A 159 -6.99 -4.62 3.95
C TYR A 159 -7.97 -4.13 2.87
N ASN A 160 -7.75 -2.94 2.31
CA ASN A 160 -8.68 -2.33 1.35
C ASN A 160 -8.35 -2.62 -0.12
N LEU A 161 -7.31 -3.39 -0.42
CA LEU A 161 -7.02 -3.82 -1.80
C LEU A 161 -7.93 -4.99 -2.23
N PRO A 162 -8.19 -5.17 -3.52
CA PRO A 162 -9.05 -6.25 -4.02
C PRO A 162 -8.42 -7.65 -3.95
N CYS A 163 -7.12 -7.76 -3.65
CA CYS A 163 -6.46 -9.05 -3.39
C CYS A 163 -6.63 -9.49 -1.93
N ASP A 164 -6.36 -10.77 -1.61
CA ASP A 164 -6.47 -11.27 -0.24
C ASP A 164 -5.24 -10.94 0.61
N TYR A 165 -4.04 -11.03 0.01
CA TYR A 165 -2.75 -10.87 0.71
C TYR A 165 -1.77 -10.00 -0.09
N ILE A 166 -0.77 -9.49 0.64
CA ILE A 166 0.41 -8.82 0.08
C ILE A 166 1.65 -9.58 0.51
N LEU A 167 2.48 -9.94 -0.47
CA LEU A 167 3.79 -10.55 -0.27
C LEU A 167 4.84 -9.44 -0.41
N HIS A 168 5.40 -9.02 0.72
CA HIS A 168 6.42 -7.97 0.75
C HIS A 168 7.80 -8.60 0.61
N THR A 169 8.53 -8.29 -0.44
CA THR A 169 9.90 -8.78 -0.66
C THR A 169 10.88 -7.64 -0.87
N VAL A 170 12.10 -7.82 -0.38
CA VAL A 170 13.17 -6.82 -0.50
C VAL A 170 14.10 -7.20 -1.63
N GLY A 171 13.99 -6.51 -2.75
CA GLY A 171 14.82 -6.71 -3.92
C GLY A 171 16.25 -6.20 -3.74
N PRO A 172 17.24 -6.73 -4.49
CA PRO A 172 18.59 -6.23 -4.49
C PRO A 172 18.68 -4.83 -5.11
N ILE A 173 19.52 -3.97 -4.54
CA ILE A 173 19.86 -2.68 -5.12
C ILE A 173 21.11 -2.85 -5.97
N VAL A 174 21.05 -2.43 -7.24
CA VAL A 174 22.16 -2.51 -8.17
C VAL A 174 22.91 -1.18 -8.22
N TYR A 175 24.13 -1.17 -7.72
CA TYR A 175 25.06 -0.06 -7.86
C TYR A 175 26.11 -0.40 -8.92
N GLY A 176 25.96 0.16 -10.13
CA GLY A 176 26.88 -0.08 -11.24
C GLY A 176 26.60 -1.39 -11.98
N HIS A 177 27.38 -2.43 -11.80
CA HIS A 177 27.27 -3.67 -12.57
C HIS A 177 26.36 -4.72 -11.93
N LEU A 178 25.60 -5.42 -12.77
CA LEU A 178 24.79 -6.56 -12.34
C LEU A 178 25.69 -7.79 -12.14
N THR A 179 25.79 -8.24 -10.90
CA THR A 179 26.57 -9.43 -10.51
C THR A 179 25.68 -10.69 -10.46
N ASP A 180 26.31 -11.86 -10.48
CA ASP A 180 25.61 -13.14 -10.31
C ASP A 180 24.98 -13.29 -8.92
N GLU A 181 25.58 -12.68 -7.91
CA GLU A 181 25.01 -12.63 -6.57
C GLU A 181 23.69 -11.83 -6.55
N LEU A 182 23.66 -10.65 -7.18
CA LEU A 182 22.44 -9.85 -7.30
C LEU A 182 21.34 -10.59 -8.08
N ARG A 183 21.71 -11.35 -9.14
CA ARG A 183 20.76 -12.22 -9.86
C ARG A 183 20.20 -13.32 -8.95
N LYS A 184 21.04 -13.97 -8.14
CA LYS A 184 20.60 -14.99 -7.17
C LYS A 184 19.69 -14.40 -6.09
N LEU A 185 19.95 -13.19 -5.60
CA LEU A 185 19.10 -12.50 -4.65
C LEU A 185 17.74 -12.16 -5.27
N LEU A 186 17.70 -11.70 -6.52
CA LEU A 186 16.42 -11.48 -7.22
C LEU A 186 15.65 -12.79 -7.38
N ALA A 187 16.31 -13.87 -7.79
CA ALA A 187 15.68 -15.18 -7.88
C ALA A 187 15.16 -15.66 -6.51
N SER A 188 15.86 -15.33 -5.42
CA SER A 188 15.42 -15.61 -4.05
C SER A 188 14.12 -14.86 -3.71
N CYS A 189 13.97 -13.59 -4.13
CA CYS A 189 12.69 -12.85 -3.95
C CYS A 189 11.51 -13.61 -4.56
N TYR A 190 11.64 -14.05 -5.79
CA TYR A 190 10.59 -14.83 -6.46
C TYR A 190 10.28 -16.13 -5.72
N ARG A 191 11.32 -16.86 -5.32
CA ARG A 191 11.16 -18.14 -4.61
C ARG A 191 10.48 -17.93 -3.26
N SER A 192 10.93 -16.96 -2.48
CA SER A 192 10.35 -16.65 -1.16
C SER A 192 8.89 -16.17 -1.23
N CYS A 193 8.46 -15.60 -2.37
CA CYS A 193 7.05 -15.25 -2.59
C CYS A 193 6.18 -16.45 -3.01
N LEU A 194 6.77 -17.55 -3.51
CA LEU A 194 6.04 -18.73 -4.01
C LEU A 194 6.00 -19.89 -3.01
N GLU A 195 6.87 -19.90 -2.03
CA GLU A 195 6.94 -20.86 -0.93
C GLU A 195 6.09 -20.44 0.27
#